data_18abfa130208e081a30a4c9a226d7b26
#
_entry.id   18abfa130208e081a30a4c9a226d7b26
#
_cell.length_a   1.000
_cell.length_b   1.000
_cell.length_c   1.000
_cell.angle_alpha   90.00
_cell.angle_beta   90.00
_cell.angle_gamma   90.00
#
_symmetry.space_group_name_H-M   'P 1'
#
loop_
_entity.id
_entity.type
_entity.pdbx_description
1 polymer ?
#
loop_
_entity_poly.entity_id
_entity_poly.type
_entity_poly.pdbx_seq_one_letter_code
_entity_poly.pdbx_strand_id
1 'polypeptide(L)' 'MFPEDVRRLKEDINCPLSVCQKALKICESDYDLAKEFIRLKYAGVYRCKIVNGEKVPFNDQDYLELARKNLQQKESGV' A
#
# COMPACT_ATOMS: atom_id res chain seq x y z
N MET A 1 -14.26 8.97 8.07
CA MET A 1 -14.34 9.45 6.68
C MET A 1 -13.21 10.44 6.43
N PHE A 2 -12.54 10.34 5.29
CA PHE A 2 -11.29 11.07 5.07
C PHE A 2 -11.24 11.71 3.70
N PRO A 3 -12.16 12.64 3.39
CA PRO A 3 -12.25 13.19 2.04
C PRO A 3 -11.00 13.94 1.60
N GLU A 4 -10.34 14.64 2.53
CA GLU A 4 -9.12 15.36 2.19
C GLU A 4 -7.97 14.43 1.89
N ASP A 5 -7.79 13.40 2.72
CA ASP A 5 -6.72 12.41 2.51
C ASP A 5 -6.95 11.60 1.23
N VAL A 6 -8.19 11.24 0.97
CA VAL A 6 -8.54 10.53 -0.26
C VAL A 6 -8.22 11.38 -1.48
N ARG A 7 -8.57 12.65 -1.43
CA ARG A 7 -8.33 13.59 -2.54
C ARG A 7 -6.84 13.81 -2.76
N ARG A 8 -6.08 14.02 -1.67
CA ARG A 8 -4.64 14.21 -1.74
C ARG A 8 -3.96 12.95 -2.31
N LEU A 9 -4.41 11.79 -1.86
CA LEU A 9 -3.86 10.51 -2.29
C LEU A 9 -4.09 10.32 -3.79
N LYS A 10 -5.28 10.67 -4.26
CA LYS A 10 -5.60 10.59 -5.69
C LYS A 10 -4.69 11.50 -6.50
N GLU A 11 -4.45 12.71 -6.03
CA GLU A 11 -3.59 13.66 -6.74
C GLU A 11 -2.13 13.19 -6.73
N ASP A 12 -1.66 12.68 -5.60
CA ASP A 12 -0.27 12.27 -5.45
C ASP A 12 0.05 11.02 -6.26
N ILE A 13 -0.88 10.08 -6.35
CA ILE A 13 -0.62 8.78 -6.99
C ILE A 13 -1.38 8.61 -8.29
N ASN A 14 -2.38 9.46 -8.52
CA ASN A 14 -3.23 9.39 -9.71
C ASN A 14 -3.95 8.05 -9.83
N CYS A 15 -4.64 7.67 -8.77
CA CYS A 15 -5.43 6.43 -8.73
C CYS A 15 -6.90 6.74 -8.51
N PRO A 16 -7.81 5.79 -8.83
CA PRO A 16 -9.25 6.01 -8.60
C PRO A 16 -9.58 6.26 -7.13
N LEU A 17 -10.61 7.04 -6.88
CA LEU A 17 -11.04 7.36 -5.52
C LEU A 17 -11.37 6.10 -4.71
N SER A 18 -11.99 5.11 -5.34
CA SER A 18 -12.35 3.86 -4.67
C SER A 18 -11.11 3.14 -4.13
N VAL A 19 -10.01 3.17 -4.89
CA VAL A 19 -8.74 2.57 -4.48
C VAL A 19 -8.17 3.34 -3.30
N CYS A 20 -8.21 4.67 -3.36
CA CYS A 20 -7.70 5.51 -2.28
C CYS A 20 -8.47 5.27 -0.98
N GLN A 21 -9.79 5.21 -1.07
CA GLN A 21 -10.64 4.97 0.09
C GLN A 21 -10.36 3.60 0.71
N LYS A 22 -10.24 2.59 -0.12
CA LYS A 22 -9.96 1.24 0.34
C LYS A 22 -8.59 1.16 1.02
N ALA A 23 -7.60 1.79 0.41
CA ALA A 23 -6.23 1.78 0.96
C ALA A 23 -6.19 2.48 2.32
N LEU A 24 -6.82 3.63 2.45
CA LEU A 24 -6.86 4.35 3.72
C LEU A 24 -7.60 3.54 4.79
N LYS A 25 -8.64 2.84 4.41
CA LYS A 25 -9.37 1.98 5.33
C LYS A 25 -8.50 0.83 5.84
N ILE A 26 -7.79 0.17 4.92
CA ILE A 26 -6.90 -0.94 5.26
C ILE A 26 -5.74 -0.46 6.13
N CYS A 27 -5.22 0.72 5.84
CA CYS A 27 -4.07 1.29 6.53
C CYS A 27 -4.46 2.11 7.77
N GLU A 28 -5.71 2.06 8.19
CA GLU A 28 -6.22 2.75 9.37
C GLU A 28 -5.95 4.25 9.34
N SER A 29 -6.22 4.86 8.20
CA SER A 29 -6.08 6.31 7.98
C SER A 29 -4.64 6.82 7.98
N ASP A 30 -3.67 5.92 7.90
CA ASP A 30 -2.26 6.31 7.78
C ASP A 30 -1.98 6.67 6.32
N TYR A 31 -1.83 7.97 6.06
CA TYR A 31 -1.65 8.49 4.71
C TYR A 31 -0.39 7.92 4.03
N ASP A 32 0.74 7.99 4.72
CA ASP A 32 2.01 7.52 4.16
C ASP A 32 1.97 6.03 3.86
N LEU A 33 1.38 5.26 4.77
CA LEU A 33 1.25 3.83 4.59
C LEU A 33 0.32 3.50 3.41
N ALA A 34 -0.80 4.21 3.31
CA ALA A 34 -1.73 4.01 2.21
C ALA A 34 -1.08 4.35 0.87
N LYS A 35 -0.30 5.42 0.82
CA LYS A 35 0.41 5.83 -0.38
C LYS A 35 1.40 4.75 -0.82
N GLU A 36 2.18 4.24 0.11
CA GLU A 36 3.15 3.18 -0.19
C GLU A 36 2.45 1.89 -0.60
N PHE A 37 1.37 1.55 0.08
CA PHE A 37 0.57 0.37 -0.23
C PHE A 37 0.05 0.41 -1.68
N ILE A 38 -0.52 1.54 -2.08
CA ILE A 38 -1.05 1.69 -3.44
C ILE A 38 0.10 1.62 -4.46
N ARG A 39 1.19 2.29 -4.16
CA ARG A 39 2.35 2.32 -5.04
C ARG A 39 2.87 0.90 -5.30
N LEU A 40 2.95 0.09 -4.26
CA LEU A 40 3.42 -1.29 -4.39
C LEU A 40 2.43 -2.17 -5.12
N LYS A 41 1.16 -2.04 -4.78
CA LYS A 41 0.12 -2.91 -5.35
C LYS A 41 -0.12 -2.64 -6.83
N TYR A 42 -0.05 -1.38 -7.24
CA TYR A 42 -0.38 -0.97 -8.60
C TYR A 42 0.84 -0.56 -9.42
N ALA A 43 2.03 -1.04 -9.03
CA ALA A 43 3.26 -0.73 -9.74
C ALA A 43 3.46 -1.58 -11.00
N GLY A 44 2.58 -2.53 -11.25
CA GLY A 44 2.74 -3.43 -12.39
C GLY A 44 3.74 -4.54 -12.17
N VAL A 45 4.29 -4.66 -10.99
CA VAL A 45 5.26 -5.71 -10.65
C VAL A 45 4.53 -6.87 -10.00
N TYR A 46 4.69 -8.05 -10.59
CA TYR A 46 4.10 -9.26 -10.02
C TYR A 46 4.90 -9.67 -8.79
N ARG A 47 4.24 -9.79 -7.67
CA ARG A 47 4.87 -10.20 -6.42
C ARG A 47 4.20 -11.46 -5.90
N CYS A 48 5.00 -12.37 -5.39
CA CYS A 48 4.50 -13.60 -4.79
C CYS A 48 5.38 -14.00 -3.61
N LYS A 49 4.86 -14.88 -2.79
CA LYS A 49 5.57 -15.44 -1.65
C LYS A 49 5.54 -16.96 -1.74
N ILE A 50 6.42 -17.61 -0.99
CA ILE A 50 6.46 -19.06 -0.95
C ILE A 50 5.73 -19.53 0.31
N VAL A 51 4.70 -20.34 0.11
CA VAL A 51 3.93 -20.93 1.22
C VAL A 51 3.91 -22.44 0.98
N ASN A 52 4.47 -23.19 1.90
CA ASN A 52 4.57 -24.65 1.82
C ASN A 52 5.19 -25.12 0.49
N GLY A 53 6.19 -24.38 0.03
CA GLY A 53 6.89 -24.71 -1.21
C GLY A 53 6.22 -24.24 -2.49
N GLU A 54 5.07 -23.59 -2.38
CA GLU A 54 4.32 -23.11 -3.56
C GLU A 54 4.36 -21.59 -3.65
N LYS A 55 4.37 -21.09 -4.88
CA LYS A 55 4.28 -19.65 -5.12
C LYS A 55 2.84 -19.19 -4.97
N VAL A 56 2.62 -18.24 -4.08
CA VAL A 56 1.30 -17.68 -3.81
C VAL A 56 1.35 -16.17 -4.09
N PRO A 57 0.44 -15.64 -4.89
CA PRO A 57 0.42 -14.19 -5.15
C PRO A 57 0.20 -13.40 -3.86
N PHE A 58 0.79 -12.20 -3.80
CA PHE A 58 0.57 -11.31 -2.67
C PHE A 58 -0.91 -10.93 -2.56
N ASN A 59 -1.41 -10.95 -1.32
CA ASN A 59 -2.73 -10.41 -1.02
C ASN A 59 -2.56 -9.02 -0.41
N ASP A 60 -3.67 -8.40 0.00
CA ASP A 60 -3.63 -7.05 0.55
C ASP A 60 -2.79 -6.98 1.83
N GLN A 61 -2.86 -8.00 2.68
CA GLN A 61 -2.05 -8.04 3.89
C GLN A 61 -0.56 -8.08 3.59
N ASP A 62 -0.17 -8.84 2.58
CA ASP A 62 1.23 -8.93 2.17
C ASP A 62 1.76 -7.58 1.70
N TYR A 63 0.97 -6.87 0.91
CA TYR A 63 1.35 -5.52 0.46
C TYR A 63 1.40 -4.55 1.63
N LEU A 64 0.49 -4.68 2.58
CA LEU A 64 0.48 -3.82 3.75
C LEU A 64 1.74 -4.01 4.59
N GLU A 65 2.12 -5.25 4.82
CA GLU A 65 3.35 -5.56 5.57
C GLU A 65 4.59 -5.03 4.85
N LEU A 66 4.64 -5.20 3.54
CA LEU A 66 5.76 -4.70 2.76
C LEU A 66 5.83 -3.18 2.81
N ALA A 67 4.68 -2.52 2.74
CA ALA A 67 4.63 -1.06 2.84
C ALA A 67 5.15 -0.58 4.19
N ARG A 68 4.74 -1.24 5.27
CA ARG A 68 5.22 -0.90 6.61
C ARG A 68 6.73 -1.06 6.71
N LYS A 69 7.24 -2.16 6.18
CA LYS A 69 8.67 -2.43 6.19
C LYS A 69 9.45 -1.36 5.42
N ASN A 70 8.94 -0.97 4.27
CA ASN A 70 9.59 0.07 3.47
C ASN A 70 9.63 1.41 4.19
N LEU A 71 8.54 1.77 4.86
CA LEU A 71 8.49 3.02 5.61
C LEU A 71 9.44 3.00 6.80
N GLN A 72 9.52 1.87 7.49
CA GLN A 72 10.46 1.71 8.61
C GLN A 72 11.89 1.82 8.15
N GLN A 73 12.22 1.24 7.02
CA GLN A 73 13.56 1.33 6.46
C GLN A 73 13.92 2.77 6.09
N LYS A 74 12.98 3.53 5.58
CA LYS A 74 13.21 4.94 5.26
C LYS A 74 13.54 5.75 6.52
N GLU A 75 12.85 5.46 7.62
CA GLU A 75 13.08 6.16 8.87
C GLU A 75 14.41 5.77 9.52
N SER A 76 14.76 4.50 9.46
CA SER A 76 15.97 3.99 10.11
C SER A 76 17.19 4.03 9.20
N GLY A 77 17.01 4.25 7.92
CA GLY A 77 18.10 4.26 6.96
C GLY A 77 18.83 5.59 6.82
N VAL A 78 18.63 6.45 7.74
CA VAL A 78 19.23 7.79 7.70
C VAL A 78 20.70 7.75 8.06
#